data_276abfa87ddbd082f9a47f5458d14114
#
_entry.id   276abfa87ddbd082f9a47f5458d14114
#
_cell.length_a   1.000
_cell.length_b   1.000
_cell.length_c   1.000
_cell.angle_alpha   90.00
_cell.angle_beta   90.00
_cell.angle_gamma   90.00
#
_symmetry.space_group_name_H-M   'P 1'
#
loop_
_entity.id
_entity.type
_entity.pdbx_description
1 polymer ?
#
loop_
_entity_poly.entity_id
_entity_poly.type
_entity_poly.pdbx_seq_one_letter_code
_entity_poly.pdbx_strand_id
1 'polypeptide(L)'
;ILDTKSASFCAAKWYNATIWLGSGMTTSCHHPLPHKIDLEEIKKNPSAIHNTKQKKEQRRQMQCGERPAGCEYCWKIEDIGRDAISDRVYKSKIFTNESLDEAHRSDHNIDWNLKTLEIAFDRTCQFACTYCNPAFSSTWANNIKQQGAYTGLTSDGRNHYTHSHESAEPYKK
;
A
#
# COMPACT_ATOMS: atom_id res chain seq x y z
N ILE A 1 -2.35 -10.45 21.08
CA ILE A 1 -3.03 -11.34 20.10
C ILE A 1 -2.14 -11.54 18.85
N LEU A 2 -1.59 -10.48 18.23
CA LEU A 2 -0.76 -10.65 17.03
C LEU A 2 0.54 -11.40 17.30
N ASP A 3 1.18 -11.16 18.42
CA ASP A 3 2.44 -11.80 18.80
C ASP A 3 2.30 -13.32 19.00
N THR A 4 1.08 -13.80 19.25
CA THR A 4 0.80 -15.25 19.27
C THR A 4 0.73 -15.88 17.88
N LYS A 5 0.68 -15.07 16.81
CA LYS A 5 0.71 -15.54 15.42
C LYS A 5 2.15 -15.57 14.92
N SER A 6 2.74 -14.41 14.74
CA SER A 6 4.16 -14.25 14.46
C SER A 6 4.59 -12.82 14.82
N ALA A 7 5.88 -12.60 14.99
CA ALA A 7 6.44 -11.28 15.33
C ALA A 7 6.16 -10.19 14.27
N SER A 8 5.80 -10.58 13.04
CA SER A 8 5.57 -9.66 11.92
C SER A 8 4.18 -9.78 11.28
N PHE A 9 3.29 -10.61 11.82
CA PHE A 9 1.97 -10.83 11.24
C PHE A 9 1.15 -9.55 11.14
N CYS A 10 0.51 -9.32 9.99
CA CYS A 10 -0.39 -8.20 9.73
C CYS A 10 -1.56 -8.66 8.86
N ALA A 11 -2.79 -8.69 9.39
CA ALA A 11 -3.98 -9.15 8.69
C ALA A 11 -4.30 -8.36 7.41
N ALA A 12 -3.84 -7.09 7.32
CA ALA A 12 -4.03 -6.28 6.13
C ALA A 12 -3.38 -6.90 4.86
N LYS A 13 -2.37 -7.76 5.01
CA LYS A 13 -1.76 -8.47 3.87
C LYS A 13 -2.68 -9.50 3.23
N TRP A 14 -3.63 -10.02 3.99
CA TRP A 14 -4.62 -10.98 3.53
C TRP A 14 -5.92 -10.31 3.09
N TYR A 15 -6.41 -9.36 3.89
CA TYR A 15 -7.78 -8.89 3.81
C TYR A 15 -7.98 -7.52 3.18
N ASN A 16 -6.90 -6.75 2.96
CA ASN A 16 -7.03 -5.39 2.44
C ASN A 16 -6.33 -5.23 1.10
N ALA A 17 -6.92 -4.42 0.24
CA ALA A 17 -6.26 -3.89 -0.95
C ALA A 17 -6.64 -2.45 -1.21
N THR A 18 -5.65 -1.66 -1.61
CA THR A 18 -5.83 -0.41 -2.33
C THR A 18 -5.37 -0.65 -3.76
N ILE A 19 -6.19 -0.27 -4.74
CA ILE A 19 -5.93 -0.47 -6.18
C ILE A 19 -6.01 0.89 -6.86
N TRP A 20 -4.96 1.28 -7.56
CA TRP A 20 -4.92 2.47 -8.43
C TRP A 20 -5.11 2.05 -9.87
N LEU A 21 -6.33 2.17 -10.40
CA LEU A 21 -6.66 1.73 -11.76
C LEU A 21 -5.89 2.52 -12.81
N GLY A 22 -5.74 3.82 -12.62
CA GLY A 22 -5.02 4.68 -13.57
C GLY A 22 -3.54 4.35 -13.76
N SER A 23 -2.90 3.68 -12.80
CA SER A 23 -1.50 3.28 -12.86
C SER A 23 -1.27 1.77 -12.88
N GLY A 24 -2.32 0.97 -12.67
CA GLY A 24 -2.22 -0.49 -12.57
C GLY A 24 -1.42 -0.96 -11.35
N MET A 25 -1.54 -0.26 -10.23
CA MET A 25 -0.77 -0.52 -9.02
C MET A 25 -1.67 -1.00 -7.89
N THR A 26 -1.10 -1.73 -6.94
CA THR A 26 -1.80 -2.16 -5.72
C THR A 26 -0.89 -2.17 -4.50
N THR A 27 -1.52 -2.10 -3.33
CA THR A 27 -0.90 -2.35 -2.03
C THR A 27 -1.92 -2.92 -1.05
N SER A 28 -1.47 -3.37 0.13
CA SER A 28 -2.37 -3.84 1.20
C SER A 28 -2.68 -2.78 2.24
N CYS A 29 -1.94 -1.69 2.26
CA CYS A 29 -2.19 -0.50 3.10
C CYS A 29 -1.41 0.69 2.53
N HIS A 30 -1.58 1.88 3.12
CA HIS A 30 -1.00 3.12 2.60
C HIS A 30 0.50 3.34 2.92
N HIS A 31 1.14 2.49 3.74
CA HIS A 31 2.55 2.67 4.08
C HIS A 31 3.53 2.13 3.04
N PRO A 32 3.37 0.89 2.53
CA PRO A 32 4.27 0.38 1.51
C PRO A 32 4.12 1.14 0.20
N LEU A 33 5.21 1.25 -0.54
CA LEU A 33 5.11 1.70 -1.93
C LEU A 33 4.22 0.74 -2.72
N PRO A 34 3.29 1.28 -3.53
CA PRO A 34 2.51 0.47 -4.44
C PRO A 34 3.40 -0.28 -5.43
N HIS A 35 2.99 -1.46 -5.82
CA HIS A 35 3.67 -2.26 -6.83
C HIS A 35 2.73 -2.57 -8.00
N LYS A 36 3.31 -2.82 -9.17
CA LYS A 36 2.55 -3.13 -10.38
C LYS A 36 1.79 -4.44 -10.25
N ILE A 37 0.60 -4.45 -10.81
CA ILE A 37 -0.20 -5.65 -11.03
C ILE A 37 0.21 -6.20 -12.39
N ASP A 38 0.57 -7.48 -12.45
CA ASP A 38 0.93 -8.14 -13.69
C ASP A 38 -0.34 -8.45 -14.50
N LEU A 39 -0.49 -7.80 -15.65
CA LEU A 39 -1.65 -7.96 -16.51
C LEU A 39 -1.76 -9.37 -17.11
N GLU A 40 -0.62 -10.03 -17.39
CA GLU A 40 -0.63 -11.41 -17.89
C GLU A 40 -1.06 -12.39 -16.81
N GLU A 41 -0.77 -12.07 -15.55
CA GLU A 41 -1.26 -12.85 -14.42
C GLU A 41 -2.78 -12.69 -14.22
N ILE A 42 -3.32 -11.46 -14.36
CA ILE A 42 -4.77 -11.21 -14.29
C ILE A 42 -5.53 -11.97 -15.39
N LYS A 43 -5.02 -12.02 -16.60
CA LYS A 43 -5.66 -12.75 -17.70
C LYS A 43 -5.85 -14.23 -17.39
N LYS A 44 -4.93 -14.82 -16.64
CA LYS A 44 -4.97 -16.23 -16.22
C LYS A 44 -5.77 -16.43 -14.93
N ASN A 45 -5.66 -15.48 -14.03
CA ASN A 45 -6.29 -15.51 -12.71
C ASN A 45 -6.75 -14.09 -12.31
N PRO A 46 -8.05 -13.77 -12.44
CA PRO A 46 -8.58 -12.45 -12.07
C PRO A 46 -8.29 -12.04 -10.63
N SER A 47 -8.15 -13.02 -9.71
CA SER A 47 -7.81 -12.73 -8.31
C SER A 47 -6.41 -12.14 -8.13
N ALA A 48 -5.54 -12.24 -9.12
CA ALA A 48 -4.21 -11.65 -9.11
C ALA A 48 -4.23 -10.11 -9.04
N ILE A 49 -5.37 -9.47 -9.28
CA ILE A 49 -5.54 -8.01 -9.10
C ILE A 49 -5.16 -7.55 -7.69
N HIS A 50 -5.35 -8.40 -6.70
CA HIS A 50 -4.95 -8.14 -5.30
C HIS A 50 -4.17 -9.30 -4.64
N ASN A 51 -4.11 -10.46 -5.26
CA ASN A 51 -3.30 -11.60 -4.82
C ASN A 51 -2.01 -11.72 -5.65
N THR A 52 -1.30 -10.61 -5.82
CA THR A 52 -0.05 -10.58 -6.58
C THR A 52 1.03 -11.47 -5.96
N LYS A 53 1.98 -11.93 -6.77
CA LYS A 53 3.16 -12.69 -6.29
C LYS A 53 3.88 -11.98 -5.17
N GLN A 54 4.02 -10.66 -5.26
CA GLN A 54 4.64 -9.86 -4.21
C GLN A 54 3.87 -9.92 -2.89
N LYS A 55 2.53 -9.84 -2.92
CA LYS A 55 1.71 -9.98 -1.70
C LYS A 55 1.79 -11.39 -1.11
N LYS A 56 1.79 -12.41 -1.95
CA LYS A 56 1.94 -13.82 -1.53
C LYS A 56 3.29 -14.02 -0.84
N GLU A 57 4.37 -13.50 -1.40
CA GLU A 57 5.69 -13.56 -0.76
C GLU A 57 5.74 -12.80 0.57
N GLN A 58 5.12 -11.62 0.65
CA GLN A 58 5.02 -10.89 1.91
C GLN A 58 4.20 -11.62 2.97
N ARG A 59 3.15 -12.36 2.58
CA ARG A 59 2.39 -13.24 3.50
C ARG A 59 3.28 -14.36 4.03
N ARG A 60 4.04 -15.03 3.16
CA ARG A 60 5.02 -16.05 3.56
C ARG A 60 6.00 -15.52 4.58
N GLN A 61 6.62 -14.37 4.29
CA GLN A 61 7.56 -13.72 5.20
C GLN A 61 6.91 -13.46 6.57
N MET A 62 5.71 -12.89 6.58
CA MET A 62 4.99 -12.58 7.82
C MET A 62 4.60 -13.84 8.61
N GLN A 63 4.24 -14.94 7.96
CA GLN A 63 3.96 -16.20 8.64
C GLN A 63 5.21 -16.79 9.31
N CYS A 64 6.37 -16.62 8.68
CA CYS A 64 7.66 -17.06 9.22
C CYS A 64 8.28 -16.09 10.24
N GLY A 65 7.60 -14.98 10.58
CA GLY A 65 8.14 -13.97 11.48
C GLY A 65 9.15 -13.01 10.85
N GLU A 66 9.38 -13.15 9.53
CA GLU A 66 10.23 -12.23 8.77
C GLU A 66 9.52 -10.88 8.58
N ARG A 67 10.29 -9.79 8.51
CA ARG A 67 9.78 -8.43 8.33
C ARG A 67 9.89 -8.00 6.86
N PRO A 68 8.79 -7.99 6.08
CA PRO A 68 8.84 -7.47 4.71
C PRO A 68 9.35 -6.04 4.66
N ALA A 69 10.31 -5.76 3.76
CA ALA A 69 10.92 -4.44 3.61
C ALA A 69 9.90 -3.32 3.33
N GLY A 70 8.86 -3.61 2.55
CA GLY A 70 7.79 -2.63 2.27
C GLY A 70 6.96 -2.21 3.49
N CYS A 71 7.11 -2.86 4.65
CA CYS A 71 6.41 -2.52 5.89
C CYS A 71 7.30 -1.79 6.91
N GLU A 72 8.39 -1.20 6.47
CA GLU A 72 9.40 -0.54 7.30
C GLU A 72 8.81 0.52 8.25
N TYR A 73 7.75 1.21 7.84
CA TYR A 73 7.06 2.18 8.71
C TYR A 73 6.62 1.54 10.04
N CYS A 74 5.96 0.39 9.99
CA CYS A 74 5.51 -0.31 11.20
C CYS A 74 6.69 -0.81 12.02
N TRP A 75 7.72 -1.32 11.36
CA TRP A 75 8.91 -1.83 12.04
C TRP A 75 9.67 -0.75 12.79
N LYS A 76 9.84 0.42 12.20
CA LYS A 76 10.48 1.58 12.85
C LYS A 76 9.71 2.01 14.10
N ILE A 77 8.39 1.97 14.08
CA ILE A 77 7.60 2.29 15.28
C ILE A 77 7.80 1.23 16.36
N GLU A 78 7.71 -0.04 16.01
CA GLU A 78 7.83 -1.15 16.97
C GLU A 78 9.25 -1.27 17.55
N ASP A 79 10.25 -0.86 16.81
CA ASP A 79 11.66 -0.85 17.27
C ASP A 79 11.96 0.29 18.28
N ILE A 80 11.05 1.25 18.47
CA ILE A 80 11.17 2.29 19.52
C ILE A 80 11.05 1.66 20.92
N GLY A 81 10.19 0.65 21.08
CA GLY A 81 10.02 -0.03 22.36
C GLY A 81 8.74 -0.87 22.44
N ARG A 82 8.63 -1.64 23.52
CA ARG A 82 7.54 -2.62 23.70
C ARG A 82 6.13 -2.01 23.73
N ASP A 83 6.03 -0.75 24.12
CA ASP A 83 4.74 -0.05 24.23
C ASP A 83 4.36 0.68 22.95
N ALA A 84 5.24 0.68 21.93
CA ALA A 84 4.98 1.32 20.66
C ALA A 84 4.07 0.46 19.78
N ILE A 85 2.87 0.96 19.52
CA ILE A 85 1.85 0.25 18.74
C ILE A 85 1.83 0.79 17.31
N SER A 86 2.17 -0.06 16.36
CA SER A 86 2.17 0.28 14.93
C SER A 86 0.78 0.08 14.29
N ASP A 87 0.63 0.60 13.09
CA ASP A 87 -0.60 0.48 12.28
C ASP A 87 -0.98 -0.98 11.98
N ARG A 88 -0.02 -1.91 11.91
CA ARG A 88 -0.35 -3.33 11.70
C ARG A 88 -1.23 -3.88 12.81
N VAL A 89 -1.04 -3.42 14.03
CA VAL A 89 -1.85 -3.81 15.19
C VAL A 89 -3.28 -3.26 15.05
N TYR A 90 -3.40 -1.96 14.76
CA TYR A 90 -4.71 -1.32 14.57
C TYR A 90 -5.48 -1.94 13.41
N LYS A 91 -4.84 -2.12 12.27
CA LYS A 91 -5.44 -2.73 11.08
C LYS A 91 -5.83 -4.20 11.27
N SER A 92 -5.20 -4.89 12.18
CA SER A 92 -5.55 -6.28 12.48
C SER A 92 -6.67 -6.40 13.52
N LYS A 93 -6.85 -5.41 14.40
CA LYS A 93 -7.89 -5.43 15.45
C LYS A 93 -9.33 -5.41 14.91
N ILE A 94 -9.54 -5.00 13.66
CA ILE A 94 -10.87 -4.99 13.04
C ILE A 94 -11.35 -6.40 12.62
N PHE A 95 -10.47 -7.38 12.63
CA PHE A 95 -10.78 -8.77 12.28
C PHE A 95 -10.94 -9.64 13.51
N THR A 96 -11.77 -10.66 13.38
CA THR A 96 -11.98 -11.64 14.48
C THR A 96 -10.76 -12.53 14.68
N ASN A 97 -10.62 -13.13 15.85
CA ASN A 97 -9.52 -14.06 16.13
C ASN A 97 -9.51 -15.25 15.16
N GLU A 98 -10.68 -15.76 14.79
CA GLU A 98 -10.83 -16.85 13.82
C GLU A 98 -10.27 -16.45 12.46
N SER A 99 -10.56 -15.22 11.99
CA SER A 99 -10.01 -14.70 10.74
C SER A 99 -8.49 -14.52 10.81
N LEU A 100 -7.96 -14.08 11.95
CA LEU A 100 -6.51 -13.96 12.14
C LEU A 100 -5.83 -15.33 12.16
N ASP A 101 -6.45 -16.33 12.78
CA ASP A 101 -5.95 -17.70 12.81
C ASP A 101 -5.97 -18.35 11.43
N GLU A 102 -7.07 -18.18 10.71
CA GLU A 102 -7.22 -18.64 9.33
C GLU A 102 -6.11 -18.07 8.44
N ALA A 103 -5.92 -16.75 8.46
CA ALA A 103 -4.89 -16.07 7.68
C ALA A 103 -3.47 -16.55 8.03
N HIS A 104 -3.19 -16.79 9.31
CA HIS A 104 -1.86 -17.22 9.75
C HIS A 104 -1.54 -18.68 9.39
N ARG A 105 -2.53 -19.58 9.44
CA ARG A 105 -2.35 -21.01 9.25
C ARG A 105 -2.47 -21.48 7.79
N SER A 106 -3.14 -20.69 6.95
CA SER A 106 -3.38 -21.09 5.57
C SER A 106 -2.13 -20.93 4.71
N ASP A 107 -2.08 -21.68 3.62
CA ASP A 107 -1.03 -21.52 2.63
C ASP A 107 -0.99 -20.08 2.09
N HIS A 108 0.17 -19.46 2.13
CA HIS A 108 0.38 -18.10 1.63
C HIS A 108 0.13 -17.93 0.12
N ASN A 109 0.18 -19.03 -0.64
CA ASN A 109 -0.01 -19.04 -2.09
C ASN A 109 -1.47 -19.02 -2.52
N ILE A 110 -2.41 -19.35 -1.64
CA ILE A 110 -3.83 -19.31 -2.01
C ILE A 110 -4.29 -17.87 -2.24
N ASP A 111 -5.33 -17.73 -3.04
CA ASP A 111 -5.98 -16.46 -3.27
C ASP A 111 -6.97 -16.16 -2.14
N TRP A 112 -6.83 -14.99 -1.56
CA TRP A 112 -7.66 -14.53 -0.46
C TRP A 112 -8.74 -13.57 -0.95
N ASN A 113 -9.93 -13.69 -0.39
CA ASN A 113 -11.00 -12.72 -0.61
C ASN A 113 -10.77 -11.49 0.27
N LEU A 114 -10.96 -10.32 -0.33
CA LEU A 114 -10.85 -9.06 0.38
C LEU A 114 -12.00 -8.88 1.38
N LYS A 115 -11.69 -8.27 2.51
CA LYS A 115 -12.66 -7.74 3.47
C LYS A 115 -12.71 -6.21 3.44
N THR A 116 -11.62 -5.58 2.96
CA THR A 116 -11.54 -4.13 2.76
C THR A 116 -10.92 -3.83 1.41
N LEU A 117 -11.63 -3.06 0.61
CA LEU A 117 -11.17 -2.62 -0.72
C LEU A 117 -11.31 -1.12 -0.86
N GLU A 118 -10.20 -0.49 -1.25
CA GLU A 118 -10.14 0.90 -1.67
C GLU A 118 -9.77 0.95 -3.15
N ILE A 119 -10.50 1.72 -3.95
CA ILE A 119 -10.22 1.87 -5.38
C ILE A 119 -10.04 3.35 -5.70
N ALA A 120 -8.85 3.70 -6.19
CA ALA A 120 -8.58 4.98 -6.83
C ALA A 120 -8.80 4.80 -8.34
N PHE A 121 -9.94 5.27 -8.85
CA PHE A 121 -10.32 5.12 -10.26
C PHE A 121 -9.42 5.96 -11.16
N ASP A 122 -9.17 7.21 -10.78
CA ASP A 122 -8.23 8.09 -11.43
C ASP A 122 -7.77 9.19 -10.45
N ARG A 123 -7.06 10.19 -10.95
CA ARG A 123 -6.63 11.36 -10.18
C ARG A 123 -7.30 12.66 -10.63
N THR A 124 -8.39 12.57 -11.39
CA THR A 124 -9.14 13.73 -11.83
C THR A 124 -9.72 14.47 -10.62
N CYS A 125 -9.30 15.71 -10.46
CA CYS A 125 -9.68 16.53 -9.32
C CYS A 125 -9.72 18.00 -9.73
N GLN A 126 -10.75 18.72 -9.34
CA GLN A 126 -10.86 20.17 -9.56
C GLN A 126 -10.36 21.02 -8.38
N PHE A 127 -9.95 20.37 -7.28
CA PHE A 127 -9.43 21.06 -6.10
C PHE A 127 -7.90 21.15 -6.10
N ALA A 128 -7.38 22.22 -5.50
CA ALA A 128 -5.96 22.43 -5.21
C ALA A 128 -5.73 22.45 -3.70
N CYS A 129 -6.06 21.36 -3.01
CA CYS A 129 -5.90 21.27 -1.55
C CYS A 129 -4.43 21.37 -1.17
N THR A 130 -4.12 22.14 -0.12
CA THR A 130 -2.75 22.41 0.34
C THR A 130 -2.00 21.17 0.84
N TYR A 131 -2.72 20.14 1.27
CA TYR A 131 -2.16 18.86 1.71
C TYR A 131 -2.05 17.81 0.59
N CYS A 132 -2.50 18.14 -0.63
CA CYS A 132 -2.48 17.25 -1.78
C CYS A 132 -1.25 17.53 -2.67
N ASN A 133 -1.00 16.67 -3.63
CA ASN A 133 0.13 16.80 -4.54
C ASN A 133 -0.22 16.32 -5.96
N PRO A 134 0.65 16.54 -6.96
CA PRO A 134 0.40 16.17 -8.35
C PRO A 134 0.19 14.70 -8.62
N ALA A 135 0.67 13.81 -7.76
CA ALA A 135 0.46 12.36 -7.91
C ALA A 135 -1.02 11.96 -7.72
N PHE A 136 -1.78 12.76 -6.96
CA PHE A 136 -3.17 12.49 -6.60
C PHE A 136 -4.16 13.53 -7.13
N SER A 137 -3.69 14.58 -7.81
CA SER A 137 -4.55 15.66 -8.31
C SER A 137 -4.12 16.14 -9.69
N SER A 138 -5.04 16.01 -10.65
CA SER A 138 -4.86 16.57 -11.99
C SER A 138 -4.75 18.09 -11.98
N THR A 139 -5.42 18.78 -11.04
CA THR A 139 -5.30 20.25 -10.89
C THR A 139 -3.87 20.64 -10.52
N TRP A 140 -3.26 19.99 -9.53
CA TRP A 140 -1.85 20.23 -9.19
C TRP A 140 -0.90 19.85 -10.33
N ALA A 141 -1.14 18.70 -11.00
CA ALA A 141 -0.34 18.28 -12.14
C ALA A 141 -0.39 19.31 -13.29
N ASN A 142 -1.57 19.81 -13.64
CA ASN A 142 -1.74 20.84 -14.66
C ASN A 142 -1.13 22.19 -14.25
N ASN A 143 -1.25 22.55 -12.98
CA ASN A 143 -0.64 23.77 -12.47
C ASN A 143 0.88 23.74 -12.61
N ILE A 144 1.54 22.67 -12.21
CA ILE A 144 2.99 22.51 -12.39
C ILE A 144 3.39 22.50 -13.86
N LYS A 145 2.58 21.89 -14.72
CA LYS A 145 2.82 21.89 -16.16
C LYS A 145 2.78 23.31 -16.75
N GLN A 146 1.91 24.17 -16.26
CA GLN A 146 1.70 25.53 -16.76
C GLN A 146 2.66 26.56 -16.14
N GLN A 147 2.88 26.46 -14.84
CA GLN A 147 3.60 27.46 -14.05
C GLN A 147 5.07 27.05 -13.74
N GLY A 148 5.41 25.79 -13.99
CA GLY A 148 6.70 25.22 -13.58
C GLY A 148 6.67 24.63 -12.16
N ALA A 149 7.81 24.07 -11.76
CA ALA A 149 7.96 23.42 -10.45
C ALA A 149 8.02 24.43 -9.30
N TYR A 150 7.44 24.06 -8.17
CA TYR A 150 7.53 24.82 -6.92
C TYR A 150 8.75 24.38 -6.12
N THR A 151 9.85 25.11 -6.25
CA THR A 151 11.16 24.73 -5.69
C THR A 151 11.23 24.72 -4.16
N GLY A 152 10.33 25.44 -3.49
CA GLY A 152 10.25 25.51 -2.02
C GLY A 152 9.28 24.51 -1.38
N LEU A 153 8.57 23.70 -2.16
CA LEU A 153 7.56 22.77 -1.65
C LEU A 153 8.00 21.33 -1.80
N THR A 154 7.85 20.58 -0.72
CA THR A 154 8.06 19.13 -0.68
C THR A 154 6.82 18.46 -0.13
N SER A 155 6.55 17.23 -0.58
CA SER A 155 5.48 16.39 -0.06
C SER A 155 6.06 15.03 0.28
N ASP A 156 5.83 14.57 1.50
CA ASP A 156 6.23 13.24 2.01
C ASP A 156 7.69 12.83 1.70
N GLY A 157 8.59 13.78 1.51
CA GLY A 157 10.00 13.57 1.14
C GLY A 157 10.22 13.19 -0.33
N ARG A 158 9.20 13.23 -1.19
CA ARG A 158 9.28 12.83 -2.60
C ARG A 158 9.37 14.00 -3.58
N ASN A 159 9.37 15.22 -3.08
CA ASN A 159 9.51 16.44 -3.88
C ASN A 159 8.49 16.59 -5.04
N HIS A 160 7.25 16.17 -4.84
CA HIS A 160 6.22 16.17 -5.88
C HIS A 160 5.94 17.53 -6.51
N TYR A 161 6.22 18.62 -5.80
CA TYR A 161 6.02 19.97 -6.29
C TYR A 161 7.22 20.54 -7.03
N THR A 162 8.39 19.90 -6.93
CA THR A 162 9.64 20.34 -7.58
C THR A 162 9.95 19.61 -8.88
N HIS A 163 9.21 18.52 -9.19
CA HIS A 163 9.37 17.72 -10.40
C HIS A 163 8.42 18.18 -11.50
N SER A 164 8.76 17.91 -12.76
CA SER A 164 7.84 18.06 -13.88
C SER A 164 6.63 17.15 -13.70
N HIS A 165 5.54 17.43 -14.43
CA HIS A 165 4.34 16.61 -14.40
C HIS A 165 4.60 15.11 -14.56
N GLU A 166 5.52 14.73 -15.44
CA GLU A 166 5.85 13.33 -15.70
C GLU A 166 6.66 12.68 -14.58
N SER A 167 7.62 13.41 -14.02
CA SER A 167 8.43 12.93 -12.90
C SER A 167 7.73 13.04 -11.54
N ALA A 168 6.68 13.84 -11.44
CA ALA A 168 5.82 13.90 -10.25
C ALA A 168 4.92 12.69 -10.09
N GLU A 169 4.85 11.79 -11.08
CA GLU A 169 4.15 10.52 -10.99
C GLU A 169 5.02 9.47 -10.29
N PRO A 170 4.83 9.21 -9.00
CA PRO A 170 5.68 8.28 -8.25
C PRO A 170 5.52 6.82 -8.72
N TYR A 171 4.48 6.55 -9.53
CA TYR A 171 4.08 5.20 -9.94
C TYR A 171 4.34 4.92 -11.44
N LYS A 172 4.93 5.85 -12.16
CA LYS A 172 5.28 5.71 -13.58
C LYS A 172 6.68 5.14 -13.83
N LYS A 173 7.16 4.25 -13.00
CA LYS A 173 8.45 3.58 -13.24
C LYS A 173 8.26 2.16 -13.75
#